data_4d86ae70ff1d2f3d5657cca4ca93458d
#
_entry.id   4d86ae70ff1d2f3d5657cca4ca93458d
#
_cell.length_a   1.000
_cell.length_b   1.000
_cell.length_c   1.000
_cell.angle_alpha   90.00
_cell.angle_beta   90.00
_cell.angle_gamma   90.00
#
_symmetry.space_group_name_H-M   'P 1'
#
loop_
_entity.id
_entity.type
_entity.pdbx_description
1 polymer ?
#
loop_
_entity_poly.entity_id
_entity_poly.type
_entity_poly.pdbx_seq_one_letter_code
_entity_poly.pdbx_strand_id
1 'polypeptide(L)'
;MALVFVLLMISIVFVVAAISSRLVTLGERSARNDRDRQTAFQAAEVALSDAEIDIMGPNTASTQRVSMFGELPAGEGCSSSTESRGYCGRLTPAATDTSLLAIYKPIFENEDTSTRQWAGFGEFTDRVSDFPISSTGALPVKRPRYVIEKSLVSFRNRSNTVGKPFDAFIITAIGYGLQPGTQVVLQAMISKPVPTN
;
A
#
# COMPACT_ATOMS: atom_id res chain seq x y z
N MET A 1 6.48 0.47 -66.53
CA MET A 1 5.89 1.45 -65.57
C MET A 1 4.99 0.77 -64.54
N ALA A 2 4.02 -0.09 -64.92
CA ALA A 2 3.09 -0.74 -64.00
C ALA A 2 3.78 -1.60 -62.93
N LEU A 3 4.85 -2.33 -63.24
CA LEU A 3 5.56 -3.21 -62.35
C LEU A 3 6.25 -2.43 -61.17
N VAL A 4 6.81 -1.25 -61.48
CA VAL A 4 7.40 -0.37 -60.46
C VAL A 4 6.36 0.15 -59.49
N PHE A 5 5.16 0.51 -59.98
CA PHE A 5 4.06 0.97 -59.18
C PHE A 5 3.58 -0.12 -58.19
N VAL A 6 3.46 -1.35 -58.66
CA VAL A 6 3.05 -2.49 -57.83
C VAL A 6 4.08 -2.80 -56.75
N LEU A 7 5.37 -2.79 -57.09
CA LEU A 7 6.44 -2.97 -56.08
C LEU A 7 6.44 -1.89 -55.00
N LEU A 8 6.19 -0.64 -55.39
CA LEU A 8 6.10 0.48 -54.50
C LEU A 8 4.91 0.34 -53.52
N MET A 9 3.76 -0.04 -54.04
CA MET A 9 2.56 -0.30 -53.23
C MET A 9 2.75 -1.45 -52.25
N ILE A 10 3.34 -2.56 -52.68
CA ILE A 10 3.64 -3.70 -51.82
C ILE A 10 4.63 -3.28 -50.68
N SER A 11 5.65 -2.49 -50.99
CA SER A 11 6.59 -2.00 -50.02
C SER A 11 5.94 -1.14 -48.91
N ILE A 12 5.03 -0.25 -49.32
CA ILE A 12 4.26 0.60 -48.39
C ILE A 12 3.39 -0.27 -47.49
N VAL A 13 2.66 -1.25 -48.03
CA VAL A 13 1.81 -2.15 -47.26
C VAL A 13 2.65 -2.96 -46.24
N PHE A 14 3.82 -3.43 -46.66
CA PHE A 14 4.74 -4.15 -45.74
C PHE A 14 5.22 -3.31 -44.60
N VAL A 15 5.59 -2.05 -44.83
CA VAL A 15 6.02 -1.11 -43.79
C VAL A 15 4.88 -0.82 -42.84
N VAL A 16 3.68 -0.55 -43.33
CA VAL A 16 2.50 -0.32 -42.49
C VAL A 16 2.18 -1.55 -41.62
N ALA A 17 2.20 -2.74 -42.21
CA ALA A 17 1.96 -3.99 -41.48
C ALA A 17 2.99 -4.22 -40.34
N ALA A 18 4.28 -3.95 -40.62
CA ALA A 18 5.33 -4.09 -39.64
C ALA A 18 5.19 -3.11 -38.45
N ILE A 19 4.78 -1.87 -38.73
CA ILE A 19 4.53 -0.87 -37.68
C ILE A 19 3.31 -1.27 -36.83
N SER A 20 2.22 -1.69 -37.48
CA SER A 20 0.99 -2.12 -36.79
C SER A 20 1.25 -3.30 -35.84
N SER A 21 2.03 -4.28 -36.27
CA SER A 21 2.40 -5.41 -35.40
C SER A 21 3.17 -4.97 -34.13
N ARG A 22 4.06 -4.01 -34.24
CA ARG A 22 4.78 -3.47 -33.08
C ARG A 22 3.86 -2.71 -32.12
N LEU A 23 2.92 -1.94 -32.61
CA LEU A 23 1.94 -1.22 -31.81
C LEU A 23 1.06 -2.15 -30.98
N VAL A 24 0.63 -3.27 -31.57
CA VAL A 24 -0.17 -4.29 -30.86
C VAL A 24 0.63 -4.88 -29.69
N THR A 25 1.88 -5.29 -29.89
CA THR A 25 2.70 -5.87 -28.84
C THR A 25 3.02 -4.88 -27.72
N LEU A 26 3.21 -3.59 -28.04
CA LEU A 26 3.38 -2.54 -27.03
C LEU A 26 2.09 -2.29 -26.25
N GLY A 27 0.94 -2.31 -26.92
CA GLY A 27 -0.36 -2.18 -26.29
C GLY A 27 -0.64 -3.31 -25.28
N GLU A 28 -0.34 -4.56 -25.66
CA GLU A 28 -0.49 -5.72 -24.75
C GLU A 28 0.40 -5.60 -23.51
N ARG A 29 1.65 -5.17 -23.67
CA ARG A 29 2.57 -4.98 -22.55
C ARG A 29 2.08 -3.88 -21.62
N SER A 30 1.62 -2.76 -22.18
CA SER A 30 1.04 -1.66 -21.40
C SER A 30 -0.17 -2.13 -20.61
N ALA A 31 -1.12 -2.82 -21.25
CA ALA A 31 -2.31 -3.33 -20.59
C ALA A 31 -2.00 -4.32 -19.45
N ARG A 32 -0.98 -5.17 -19.62
CA ARG A 32 -0.52 -6.07 -18.56
C ARG A 32 0.07 -5.31 -17.37
N ASN A 33 0.91 -4.30 -17.63
CA ASN A 33 1.50 -3.46 -16.59
C ASN A 33 0.43 -2.65 -15.84
N ASP A 34 -0.55 -2.11 -16.56
CA ASP A 34 -1.65 -1.35 -15.96
C ASP A 34 -2.51 -2.25 -15.05
N ARG A 35 -2.81 -3.46 -15.51
CA ARG A 35 -3.53 -4.45 -14.69
C ARG A 35 -2.74 -4.83 -13.43
N ASP A 36 -1.45 -5.05 -13.56
CA ASP A 36 -0.57 -5.41 -12.46
C ASP A 36 -0.51 -4.29 -11.41
N ARG A 37 -0.35 -3.05 -11.87
CA ARG A 37 -0.39 -1.87 -11.01
C ARG A 37 -1.74 -1.68 -10.33
N GLN A 38 -2.84 -1.91 -11.05
CA GLN A 38 -4.19 -1.83 -10.48
C GLN A 38 -4.42 -2.88 -9.40
N THR A 39 -3.91 -4.10 -9.60
CA THR A 39 -3.94 -5.15 -8.57
C THR A 39 -3.15 -4.73 -7.32
N ALA A 40 -1.96 -4.15 -7.49
CA ALA A 40 -1.17 -3.64 -6.37
C ALA A 40 -1.88 -2.50 -5.64
N PHE A 41 -2.53 -1.61 -6.37
CA PHE A 41 -3.31 -0.50 -5.80
C PHE A 41 -4.48 -1.02 -4.96
N GLN A 42 -5.28 -1.94 -5.48
CA GLN A 42 -6.39 -2.55 -4.75
C GLN A 42 -5.91 -3.30 -3.49
N ALA A 43 -4.79 -3.99 -3.58
CA ALA A 43 -4.19 -4.66 -2.43
C ALA A 43 -3.77 -3.65 -1.34
N ALA A 44 -3.21 -2.50 -1.72
CA ALA A 44 -2.87 -1.44 -0.78
C ALA A 44 -4.11 -0.81 -0.13
N GLU A 45 -5.19 -0.58 -0.89
CA GLU A 45 -6.47 -0.07 -0.36
C GLU A 45 -7.09 -1.03 0.67
N VAL A 46 -7.03 -2.33 0.39
CA VAL A 46 -7.51 -3.35 1.32
C VAL A 46 -6.71 -3.33 2.62
N ALA A 47 -5.38 -3.13 2.56
CA ALA A 47 -4.56 -2.99 3.75
C ALA A 47 -4.85 -1.70 4.53
N LEU A 48 -5.15 -0.58 3.85
CA LEU A 48 -5.60 0.65 4.50
C LEU A 48 -6.91 0.43 5.27
N SER A 49 -7.88 -0.23 4.62
CA SER A 49 -9.16 -0.56 5.26
C SER A 49 -8.99 -1.49 6.48
N ASP A 50 -8.04 -2.43 6.40
CA ASP A 50 -7.73 -3.33 7.52
C ASP A 50 -7.11 -2.57 8.70
N ALA A 51 -6.17 -1.67 8.42
CA ALA A 51 -5.56 -0.80 9.41
C ALA A 51 -6.57 0.16 10.07
N GLU A 52 -7.57 0.64 9.33
CA GLU A 52 -8.66 1.45 9.87
C GLU A 52 -9.47 0.64 10.89
N ILE A 53 -9.83 -0.60 10.59
CA ILE A 53 -10.54 -1.49 11.51
C ILE A 53 -9.67 -1.83 12.74
N ASP A 54 -8.38 -2.02 12.54
CA ASP A 54 -7.42 -2.24 13.63
C ASP A 54 -7.43 -1.07 14.63
N ILE A 55 -7.46 0.18 14.14
CA ILE A 55 -7.46 1.39 14.97
C ILE A 55 -8.84 1.70 15.57
N MET A 56 -9.88 1.68 14.74
CA MET A 56 -11.21 2.20 15.10
C MET A 56 -12.12 1.12 15.68
N GLY A 57 -11.96 -0.14 15.25
CA GLY A 57 -12.96 -1.18 15.46
C GLY A 57 -14.19 -0.99 14.53
N PRO A 58 -15.23 -1.80 14.67
CA PRO A 58 -15.29 -2.94 15.60
C PRO A 58 -14.33 -4.06 15.19
N ASN A 59 -13.59 -4.57 16.15
CA ASN A 59 -12.63 -5.64 15.95
C ASN A 59 -12.87 -6.71 17.01
N THR A 60 -13.23 -7.91 16.59
CA THR A 60 -13.54 -9.06 17.46
C THR A 60 -12.39 -10.07 17.50
N ALA A 61 -11.28 -9.79 16.84
CA ALA A 61 -10.11 -10.64 16.86
C ALA A 61 -9.58 -10.83 18.28
N SER A 62 -9.06 -12.01 18.57
CA SER A 62 -8.39 -12.27 19.86
C SER A 62 -7.12 -11.45 20.03
N THR A 63 -6.54 -11.01 18.91
CA THR A 63 -5.32 -10.19 18.81
C THR A 63 -5.63 -8.70 18.66
N GLN A 64 -6.90 -8.29 18.91
CA GLN A 64 -7.29 -6.90 18.77
C GLN A 64 -6.45 -5.97 19.65
N ARG A 65 -6.15 -4.77 19.13
CA ARG A 65 -5.33 -3.78 19.82
C ARG A 65 -5.90 -2.35 19.79
N VAL A 66 -7.22 -2.24 19.62
CA VAL A 66 -7.93 -0.96 19.53
C VAL A 66 -7.64 -0.03 20.72
N SER A 67 -7.50 -0.59 21.94
CA SER A 67 -7.18 0.16 23.16
C SER A 67 -5.74 0.68 23.17
N MET A 68 -4.80 -0.01 22.53
CA MET A 68 -3.39 0.35 22.50
C MET A 68 -3.16 1.70 21.79
N PHE A 69 -3.97 2.02 20.80
CA PHE A 69 -3.82 3.27 20.03
C PHE A 69 -4.18 4.55 20.79
N GLY A 70 -4.67 4.44 22.02
CA GLY A 70 -4.80 5.58 22.94
C GLY A 70 -3.45 6.11 23.42
N GLU A 71 -2.45 5.26 23.52
CA GLU A 71 -1.11 5.59 24.02
C GLU A 71 -0.14 5.94 22.89
N LEU A 72 0.93 6.67 23.24
CA LEU A 72 2.00 6.92 22.28
C LEU A 72 2.90 5.68 22.16
N PRO A 73 3.39 5.35 20.95
CA PRO A 73 4.39 4.30 20.81
C PRO A 73 5.63 4.59 21.64
N ALA A 74 6.20 3.56 22.22
CA ALA A 74 7.44 3.69 22.98
C ALA A 74 8.63 3.89 22.02
N GLY A 75 9.10 5.13 21.88
CA GLY A 75 10.32 5.45 21.13
C GLY A 75 10.10 5.88 19.68
N GLU A 76 11.22 6.08 18.99
CA GLU A 76 11.26 6.36 17.54
C GLU A 76 11.25 5.04 16.76
N GLY A 77 10.68 5.07 15.57
CA GLY A 77 10.57 3.90 14.69
C GLY A 77 9.34 3.04 14.94
N CYS A 78 9.31 1.89 14.30
CA CYS A 78 8.18 0.96 14.37
C CYS A 78 8.49 -0.21 15.32
N SER A 79 7.47 -0.62 16.05
CA SER A 79 7.58 -1.79 16.94
C SER A 79 7.65 -3.08 16.15
N SER A 80 8.51 -4.00 16.60
CA SER A 80 8.61 -5.38 16.12
C SER A 80 7.95 -6.39 17.07
N SER A 81 7.48 -5.96 18.25
CA SER A 81 6.84 -6.86 19.20
C SER A 81 5.53 -7.42 18.62
N THR A 82 5.19 -8.64 18.99
CA THR A 82 4.02 -9.34 18.45
C THR A 82 2.71 -8.56 18.66
N GLU A 83 2.58 -7.87 19.79
CA GLU A 83 1.36 -7.16 20.16
C GLU A 83 1.24 -5.76 19.50
N SER A 84 2.36 -5.07 19.31
CA SER A 84 2.38 -3.69 18.79
C SER A 84 3.06 -3.54 17.43
N ARG A 85 3.24 -4.65 16.72
CA ARG A 85 3.91 -4.68 15.41
C ARG A 85 3.28 -3.72 14.41
N GLY A 86 4.12 -2.95 13.73
CA GLY A 86 3.66 -1.95 12.78
C GLY A 86 3.06 -0.70 13.42
N TYR A 87 3.04 -0.59 14.74
CA TYR A 87 2.72 0.67 15.40
C TYR A 87 4.01 1.47 15.61
N CYS A 88 4.05 2.65 15.02
CA CYS A 88 5.25 3.44 14.87
C CYS A 88 5.14 4.77 15.64
N GLY A 89 6.25 5.16 16.27
CA GLY A 89 6.49 6.55 16.57
C GLY A 89 6.72 7.33 15.27
N ARG A 90 7.02 8.61 15.41
CA ARG A 90 7.25 9.46 14.24
C ARG A 90 8.44 8.94 13.42
N LEU A 91 8.18 8.62 12.17
CA LEU A 91 9.23 8.29 11.21
C LEU A 91 9.78 9.57 10.60
N THR A 92 11.06 9.82 10.80
CA THR A 92 11.77 10.94 10.16
C THR A 92 12.43 10.46 8.88
N PRO A 93 12.21 11.15 7.74
CA PRO A 93 12.89 10.81 6.51
C PRO A 93 14.41 10.95 6.68
N ALA A 94 15.17 10.07 6.04
CA ALA A 94 16.60 10.28 5.88
C ALA A 94 16.81 11.61 5.14
N ALA A 95 17.83 12.37 5.54
CA ALA A 95 18.06 13.76 5.10
C ALA A 95 18.17 13.96 3.57
N THR A 96 18.32 12.89 2.80
CA THR A 96 18.58 12.93 1.35
C THR A 96 17.40 12.52 0.47
N ASP A 97 16.43 11.76 0.98
CA ASP A 97 15.28 11.31 0.19
C ASP A 97 14.00 11.35 1.03
N THR A 98 13.07 12.20 0.62
CA THR A 98 11.77 12.42 1.28
C THR A 98 10.65 11.63 0.62
N SER A 99 10.94 10.76 -0.35
CA SER A 99 9.90 9.94 -0.96
C SER A 99 9.34 8.93 0.04
N LEU A 100 8.01 8.72 0.02
CA LEU A 100 7.35 7.74 0.88
C LEU A 100 7.98 6.35 0.73
N LEU A 101 8.32 5.99 -0.49
CA LEU A 101 8.94 4.69 -0.76
C LEU A 101 10.30 4.54 -0.09
N ALA A 102 11.14 5.58 -0.08
CA ALA A 102 12.46 5.53 0.54
C ALA A 102 12.37 5.39 2.07
N ILE A 103 11.39 6.03 2.70
CA ILE A 103 11.19 5.98 4.16
C ILE A 103 10.69 4.60 4.59
N TYR A 104 9.70 4.06 3.88
CA TYR A 104 8.99 2.86 4.32
C TYR A 104 9.53 1.55 3.73
N LYS A 105 10.29 1.62 2.62
CA LYS A 105 10.86 0.44 1.96
C LYS A 105 11.68 -0.45 2.91
N PRO A 106 12.62 0.07 3.72
CA PRO A 106 13.39 -0.77 4.64
C PRO A 106 12.51 -1.50 5.65
N ILE A 107 11.41 -0.86 6.08
CA ILE A 107 10.45 -1.42 7.03
C ILE A 107 9.68 -2.57 6.36
N PHE A 108 9.14 -2.33 5.16
CA PHE A 108 8.31 -3.31 4.46
C PHE A 108 9.11 -4.47 3.84
N GLU A 109 10.36 -4.29 3.52
CA GLU A 109 11.21 -5.35 2.95
C GLU A 109 11.78 -6.31 4.01
N ASN A 110 11.72 -5.96 5.28
CA ASN A 110 12.16 -6.86 6.34
C ASN A 110 11.20 -8.05 6.48
N GLU A 111 11.58 -9.21 5.97
CA GLU A 111 10.80 -10.45 5.99
C GLU A 111 11.04 -11.31 7.25
N ASP A 112 11.99 -10.95 8.09
CA ASP A 112 12.29 -11.69 9.31
C ASP A 112 11.13 -11.57 10.31
N THR A 113 10.49 -12.69 10.61
CA THR A 113 9.32 -12.77 11.48
C THR A 113 9.58 -12.26 12.90
N SER A 114 10.83 -12.31 13.36
CA SER A 114 11.23 -11.87 14.69
C SER A 114 11.49 -10.36 14.79
N THR A 115 11.92 -9.74 13.69
CA THR A 115 12.35 -8.33 13.67
C THR A 115 11.51 -7.44 12.75
N ARG A 116 10.54 -8.02 12.02
CA ARG A 116 9.68 -7.25 11.12
C ARG A 116 8.89 -6.19 11.88
N GLN A 117 8.78 -5.02 11.27
CA GLN A 117 8.18 -3.83 11.85
C GLN A 117 6.89 -3.40 11.13
N TRP A 118 6.27 -4.30 10.40
CA TRP A 118 5.02 -4.09 9.66
C TRP A 118 3.96 -5.10 10.06
N ALA A 119 2.71 -4.70 10.03
CA ALA A 119 1.56 -5.56 10.20
C ALA A 119 1.07 -6.09 8.84
N GLY A 120 0.74 -7.36 8.77
CA GLY A 120 0.12 -7.97 7.59
C GLY A 120 -1.39 -7.83 7.62
N PHE A 121 -2.01 -7.78 6.44
CA PHE A 121 -3.47 -7.80 6.33
C PHE A 121 -4.07 -8.95 7.16
N GLY A 122 -5.07 -8.67 7.97
CA GLY A 122 -5.77 -9.64 8.80
C GLY A 122 -5.02 -10.11 10.05
N GLU A 123 -3.79 -9.63 10.30
CA GLU A 123 -2.98 -10.07 11.44
C GLU A 123 -3.61 -9.71 12.80
N PHE A 124 -4.26 -8.55 12.88
CA PHE A 124 -4.89 -8.04 14.10
C PHE A 124 -6.41 -7.92 14.01
N THR A 125 -6.98 -8.21 12.84
CA THR A 125 -8.41 -8.06 12.57
C THR A 125 -9.10 -9.38 12.28
N ASP A 126 -8.35 -10.49 12.20
CA ASP A 126 -8.80 -11.83 11.79
C ASP A 126 -9.54 -11.83 10.42
N ARG A 127 -9.34 -10.78 9.62
CA ARG A 127 -9.89 -10.74 8.26
C ARG A 127 -9.15 -11.74 7.39
N VAL A 128 -9.93 -12.66 6.85
CA VAL A 128 -9.42 -13.65 5.91
C VAL A 128 -9.49 -13.05 4.50
N SER A 129 -8.42 -13.10 3.78
CA SER A 129 -8.40 -12.83 2.35
C SER A 129 -7.79 -14.00 1.62
N ASP A 130 -8.31 -14.27 0.44
CA ASP A 130 -7.77 -15.26 -0.49
C ASP A 130 -6.51 -14.74 -1.19
N PHE A 131 -5.67 -13.94 -0.50
CA PHE A 131 -4.36 -13.59 -1.05
C PHE A 131 -3.52 -14.86 -1.10
N PRO A 132 -3.26 -15.43 -2.27
CA PRO A 132 -2.50 -16.65 -2.34
C PRO A 132 -1.05 -16.38 -1.97
N ILE A 133 -0.51 -17.33 -1.27
CA ILE A 133 0.94 -17.45 -1.04
C ILE A 133 1.63 -17.96 -2.31
N SER A 134 0.87 -18.19 -3.38
CA SER A 134 1.31 -18.82 -4.63
C SER A 134 1.00 -17.97 -5.85
N SER A 135 1.99 -17.78 -6.69
CA SER A 135 2.03 -16.95 -7.91
C SER A 135 1.16 -17.42 -9.08
N THR A 136 0.15 -18.25 -8.86
CA THR A 136 -0.76 -18.73 -9.91
C THR A 136 -2.09 -18.01 -9.84
N GLY A 137 -2.30 -17.04 -10.70
CA GLY A 137 -3.61 -16.38 -10.85
C GLY A 137 -3.55 -14.86 -10.95
N ALA A 138 -4.70 -14.23 -10.78
CA ALA A 138 -4.89 -12.78 -10.85
C ALA A 138 -4.75 -12.10 -9.49
N LEU A 139 -4.11 -12.74 -8.51
CA LEU A 139 -4.01 -12.28 -7.14
C LEU A 139 -2.60 -11.75 -6.83
N PRO A 140 -2.45 -10.81 -5.88
CA PRO A 140 -1.15 -10.28 -5.50
C PRO A 140 -0.16 -11.35 -5.08
N VAL A 141 1.10 -11.21 -5.47
CA VAL A 141 2.18 -12.18 -5.17
C VAL A 141 2.53 -12.25 -3.68
N LYS A 142 2.26 -11.16 -2.95
CA LYS A 142 2.47 -11.07 -1.50
C LYS A 142 1.25 -10.47 -0.82
N ARG A 143 1.04 -10.87 0.43
CA ARG A 143 0.04 -10.26 1.30
C ARG A 143 0.35 -8.78 1.51
N PRO A 144 -0.62 -7.87 1.37
CA PRO A 144 -0.38 -6.45 1.61
C PRO A 144 -0.07 -6.18 3.09
N ARG A 145 0.64 -5.10 3.35
CA ARG A 145 1.21 -4.74 4.66
C ARG A 145 0.90 -3.31 4.99
N TYR A 146 0.90 -2.99 6.27
CA TYR A 146 0.71 -1.61 6.72
C TYR A 146 1.53 -1.28 7.95
N VAL A 147 1.74 0.00 8.17
CA VAL A 147 2.25 0.59 9.42
C VAL A 147 1.34 1.75 9.81
N ILE A 148 1.26 1.99 11.11
CA ILE A 148 0.41 3.02 11.71
C ILE A 148 1.29 3.93 12.53
N GLU A 149 1.30 5.22 12.19
CA GLU A 149 2.01 6.26 12.96
C GLU A 149 0.99 7.10 13.71
N LYS A 150 1.21 7.31 15.00
CA LYS A 150 0.41 8.29 15.74
C LYS A 150 0.92 9.69 15.46
N SER A 151 0.07 10.52 14.89
CA SER A 151 0.40 11.94 14.65
C SER A 151 0.28 12.73 15.94
N LEU A 152 1.31 13.52 16.24
CA LEU A 152 1.29 14.47 17.36
C LEU A 152 0.47 15.75 17.06
N VAL A 153 -0.09 15.86 15.86
CA VAL A 153 -0.89 17.02 15.45
C VAL A 153 -2.29 16.87 16.05
N SER A 154 -2.48 17.44 17.22
CA SER A 154 -3.83 17.73 17.71
C SER A 154 -4.42 18.82 16.82
N PHE A 155 -5.34 18.47 15.94
CA PHE A 155 -6.11 19.46 15.18
C PHE A 155 -7.03 20.20 16.18
N ARG A 156 -6.53 21.24 16.79
CA ARG A 156 -7.40 22.22 17.44
C ARG A 156 -8.25 22.85 16.34
N ASN A 157 -9.53 22.53 16.38
CA ASN A 157 -10.49 23.16 15.48
C ASN A 157 -10.35 24.68 15.64
N ARG A 158 -10.18 25.40 14.53
CA ARG A 158 -9.99 26.86 14.48
C ARG A 158 -11.24 27.61 14.98
N SER A 159 -12.34 26.91 15.21
CA SER A 159 -13.56 27.43 15.84
C SER A 159 -13.42 27.24 17.35
N ASN A 160 -13.61 28.31 18.10
CA ASN A 160 -13.57 28.41 19.57
C ASN A 160 -14.62 27.52 20.30
N THR A 161 -15.24 26.59 19.61
CA THR A 161 -16.07 25.54 20.16
C THR A 161 -15.14 24.44 20.71
N VAL A 162 -15.31 24.14 21.98
CA VAL A 162 -14.64 23.05 22.71
C VAL A 162 -14.97 21.73 21.99
N GLY A 163 -14.20 21.44 20.94
CA GLY A 163 -14.29 20.16 20.23
C GLY A 163 -13.69 19.07 21.10
N LYS A 164 -14.31 17.89 21.10
CA LYS A 164 -13.74 16.73 21.78
C LYS A 164 -12.33 16.46 21.23
N PRO A 165 -11.35 16.15 22.07
CA PRO A 165 -10.03 15.80 21.61
C PRO A 165 -10.11 14.55 20.74
N PHE A 166 -9.28 14.48 19.73
CA PHE A 166 -9.13 13.29 18.90
C PHE A 166 -7.67 13.02 18.61
N ASP A 167 -7.34 11.76 18.51
CA ASP A 167 -6.03 11.28 18.06
C ASP A 167 -6.04 11.16 16.53
N ALA A 168 -4.99 11.60 15.88
CA ALA A 168 -4.80 11.44 14.45
C ALA A 168 -3.74 10.37 14.19
N PHE A 169 -4.00 9.51 13.21
CA PHE A 169 -3.12 8.46 12.78
C PHE A 169 -2.82 8.59 11.29
N ILE A 170 -1.58 8.34 10.92
CA ILE A 170 -1.14 8.23 9.54
C ILE A 170 -0.92 6.74 9.29
N ILE A 171 -1.65 6.20 8.33
CA ILE A 171 -1.51 4.82 7.91
C ILE A 171 -0.75 4.82 6.59
N THR A 172 0.32 4.06 6.51
CA THR A 172 1.01 3.79 5.26
C THR A 172 0.91 2.32 4.94
N ALA A 173 0.35 2.00 3.78
CA ALA A 173 0.17 0.64 3.31
C ALA A 173 0.91 0.40 2.00
N ILE A 174 1.42 -0.83 1.85
CA ILE A 174 2.03 -1.31 0.61
C ILE A 174 1.21 -2.49 0.07
N GLY A 175 0.84 -2.38 -1.18
CA GLY A 175 0.24 -3.46 -1.96
C GLY A 175 1.21 -3.97 -3.01
N TYR A 176 1.10 -5.24 -3.32
CA TYR A 176 1.91 -5.94 -4.32
C TYR A 176 1.05 -6.33 -5.50
N GLY A 177 1.62 -6.26 -6.70
CA GLY A 177 0.98 -6.73 -7.91
C GLY A 177 1.13 -8.23 -8.13
N LEU A 178 0.89 -8.65 -9.35
CA LEU A 178 1.10 -10.03 -9.79
C LEU A 178 2.60 -10.35 -9.91
N GLN A 179 3.42 -9.32 -10.12
CA GLN A 179 4.87 -9.44 -10.16
C GLN A 179 5.50 -8.88 -8.89
N PRO A 180 6.57 -9.52 -8.35
CA PRO A 180 7.21 -9.08 -7.11
C PRO A 180 7.77 -7.66 -7.16
N GLY A 181 8.09 -7.16 -8.36
CA GLY A 181 8.62 -5.81 -8.57
C GLY A 181 7.55 -4.71 -8.62
N THR A 182 6.27 -5.09 -8.80
CA THR A 182 5.18 -4.11 -8.85
C THR A 182 4.65 -3.85 -7.46
N GLN A 183 4.88 -2.64 -6.98
CA GLN A 183 4.50 -2.21 -5.64
C GLN A 183 3.80 -0.85 -5.71
N VAL A 184 2.77 -0.67 -4.90
CA VAL A 184 2.08 0.61 -4.72
C VAL A 184 2.04 0.92 -3.23
N VAL A 185 2.47 2.13 -2.87
CA VAL A 185 2.39 2.64 -1.50
C VAL A 185 1.29 3.69 -1.44
N LEU A 186 0.37 3.52 -0.52
CA LEU A 186 -0.70 4.46 -0.24
C LEU A 186 -0.57 4.97 1.19
N GLN A 187 -0.99 6.20 1.40
CA GLN A 187 -1.03 6.80 2.72
C GLN A 187 -2.40 7.43 2.96
N ALA A 188 -2.95 7.21 4.14
CA ALA A 188 -4.19 7.82 4.59
C ALA A 188 -4.02 8.39 6.00
N MET A 189 -4.79 9.43 6.32
CA MET A 189 -4.88 9.97 7.66
C MET A 189 -6.28 9.73 8.19
N ILE A 190 -6.38 9.16 9.38
CA ILE A 190 -7.63 8.97 10.09
C ILE A 190 -7.60 9.63 11.46
N SER A 191 -8.77 9.97 11.98
CA SER A 191 -8.92 10.54 13.32
C SER A 191 -9.80 9.66 14.18
N LYS A 192 -9.35 9.35 15.39
CA LYS A 192 -10.09 8.56 16.39
C LYS A 192 -10.54 9.49 17.51
N PRO A 193 -11.84 9.52 17.84
CA PRO A 193 -12.32 10.27 19.01
C PRO A 193 -11.68 9.71 20.29
N VAL A 194 -11.18 10.59 21.13
CA VAL A 194 -10.70 10.18 22.46
C VAL A 194 -11.91 9.99 23.37
N PRO A 195 -12.07 8.84 24.04
CA PRO A 195 -13.15 8.66 25.00
C PRO A 195 -13.05 9.74 26.07
N THR A 196 -14.10 10.51 26.26
CA THR A 196 -14.23 11.43 27.42
C THR A 196 -14.75 10.61 28.58
N ASN A 197 -13.91 10.38 29.57
CA ASN A 197 -14.34 9.87 30.89
C ASN A 197 -15.28 10.85 31.58
#